data_e93910c15b5ed4bcdc4edba5c1ab0bb3
#
_entry.id   e93910c15b5ed4bcdc4edba5c1ab0bb3
#
_cell.length_a   1.000
_cell.length_b   1.000
_cell.length_c   1.000
_cell.angle_alpha   90.00
_cell.angle_beta   90.00
_cell.angle_gamma   90.00
#
_symmetry.space_group_name_H-M   'P 1'
#
loop_
_entity.id
_entity.type
_entity.pdbx_description
1 polymer ?
#
loop_
_entity_poly.entity_id
_entity_poly.type
_entity_poly.pdbx_seq_one_letter_code
_entity_poly.pdbx_strand_id
1 'polypeptide(L)'
;MTEEPNTPGTPPQRISAWTVASVLLLAVIMIAASITFALRRTETEPTIASSAPVTATTAPPPTTGHGFEVPEVDLFGRRVDVPRNPAGQLRDQSASQRQPGDPQWLVAAPAGLGEPGGWQRVYGAVVPFSTSDGPTSIVDGVAGGFARTPQGAALAAAMSVNQVAARPGDRAVVAARMLLTPAEREAFDLRAASGILPAQQPDSVTRTLVAPDAFRIDSYAEDLVVLRLAAHGQRHSDGRRSWQTVTVPMVWHNGDWRVRGSGSQLPTEVVGDLTGWTVWS
;
A
#
# COMPACT_ATOMS: atom_id res chain seq x y z
N MET A 1 -28.55 38.16 -47.31
CA MET A 1 -27.20 38.32 -46.76
C MET A 1 -27.41 38.51 -45.28
N THR A 2 -27.35 37.42 -44.53
CA THR A 2 -27.56 37.41 -43.06
C THR A 2 -26.31 36.83 -42.47
N GLU A 3 -25.53 37.65 -41.73
CA GLU A 3 -24.32 37.26 -41.03
C GLU A 3 -24.70 36.44 -39.80
N GLU A 4 -24.08 35.23 -39.66
CA GLU A 4 -24.10 34.43 -38.45
C GLU A 4 -23.07 34.99 -37.43
N PRO A 5 -23.41 35.08 -36.15
CA PRO A 5 -22.45 35.52 -35.14
C PRO A 5 -21.51 34.36 -34.75
N ASN A 6 -20.24 34.62 -34.91
CA ASN A 6 -19.10 33.77 -34.52
C ASN A 6 -19.02 33.65 -32.98
N THR A 7 -19.29 32.46 -32.44
CA THR A 7 -19.13 32.16 -31.00
C THR A 7 -17.66 31.85 -30.69
N PRO A 8 -17.00 32.55 -29.76
CA PRO A 8 -15.61 32.26 -29.42
C PRO A 8 -15.53 30.94 -28.63
N GLY A 9 -14.79 29.98 -29.19
CA GLY A 9 -14.49 28.69 -28.53
C GLY A 9 -13.73 28.87 -27.24
N THR A 10 -14.21 28.25 -26.17
CA THR A 10 -13.57 28.19 -24.87
C THR A 10 -12.23 27.47 -25.01
N PRO A 11 -11.11 28.06 -24.55
CA PRO A 11 -9.80 27.38 -24.61
C PRO A 11 -9.79 26.15 -23.69
N PRO A 12 -9.11 25.05 -24.06
CA PRO A 12 -8.99 23.87 -23.21
C PRO A 12 -8.30 24.25 -21.89
N GLN A 13 -8.95 23.97 -20.77
CA GLN A 13 -8.38 24.13 -19.44
C GLN A 13 -7.15 23.23 -19.34
N ARG A 14 -5.97 23.83 -19.33
CA ARG A 14 -4.71 23.15 -18.98
C ARG A 14 -4.78 22.83 -17.50
N ILE A 15 -5.07 21.57 -17.16
CA ILE A 15 -4.98 21.06 -15.79
C ILE A 15 -3.51 21.21 -15.37
N SER A 16 -3.27 22.02 -14.36
CA SER A 16 -1.93 22.30 -13.85
C SER A 16 -1.31 21.01 -13.31
N ALA A 17 -0.06 20.72 -13.68
CA ALA A 17 0.72 19.58 -13.16
C ALA A 17 0.78 19.54 -11.61
N TRP A 18 0.54 20.66 -10.97
CA TRP A 18 0.43 20.82 -9.51
C TRP A 18 -0.78 20.11 -8.90
N THR A 19 -1.91 20.06 -9.61
CA THR A 19 -3.15 19.41 -9.14
C THR A 19 -2.99 17.89 -9.15
N VAL A 20 -2.26 17.35 -10.11
CA VAL A 20 -2.10 15.91 -10.36
C VAL A 20 -1.24 15.24 -9.28
N ALA A 21 -0.11 15.84 -8.90
CA ALA A 21 0.79 15.27 -7.89
C ALA A 21 0.21 15.31 -6.45
N SER A 22 -0.65 16.29 -6.15
CA SER A 22 -1.31 16.40 -4.84
C SER A 22 -2.32 15.27 -4.60
N VAL A 23 -2.89 14.75 -5.67
CA VAL A 23 -4.02 13.84 -5.65
C VAL A 23 -3.61 12.40 -5.41
N LEU A 24 -2.47 11.94 -5.94
CA LEU A 24 -1.94 10.59 -5.68
C LEU A 24 -1.53 10.39 -4.20
N LEU A 25 -0.93 11.40 -3.60
CA LEU A 25 -0.55 11.36 -2.19
C LEU A 25 -1.77 11.39 -1.25
N LEU A 26 -2.82 12.16 -1.60
CA LEU A 26 -4.04 12.25 -0.79
C LEU A 26 -4.83 10.94 -0.76
N ALA A 27 -4.82 10.11 -1.81
CA ALA A 27 -5.52 8.83 -1.80
C ALA A 27 -4.89 7.84 -0.81
N VAL A 28 -3.56 7.78 -0.77
CA VAL A 28 -2.83 6.94 0.18
C VAL A 28 -2.99 7.46 1.61
N ILE A 29 -2.97 8.79 1.81
CA ILE A 29 -3.20 9.43 3.11
C ILE A 29 -4.66 9.31 3.54
N MET A 30 -5.64 9.37 2.63
CA MET A 30 -7.07 9.23 2.95
C MET A 30 -7.42 7.83 3.46
N ILE A 31 -6.78 6.76 2.97
CA ILE A 31 -6.96 5.42 3.52
C ILE A 31 -6.46 5.37 4.98
N ALA A 32 -5.28 5.93 5.25
CA ALA A 32 -4.73 6.02 6.60
C ALA A 32 -5.56 6.96 7.51
N ALA A 33 -6.02 8.11 7.01
CA ALA A 33 -6.81 9.08 7.76
C ALA A 33 -8.24 8.58 8.09
N SER A 34 -8.86 7.81 7.19
CA SER A 34 -10.19 7.24 7.43
C SER A 34 -10.14 6.21 8.57
N ILE A 35 -9.09 5.42 8.64
CA ILE A 35 -8.88 4.45 9.73
C ILE A 35 -8.62 5.20 11.05
N THR A 36 -7.79 6.25 11.05
CA THR A 36 -7.48 7.04 12.24
C THR A 36 -8.70 7.78 12.77
N PHE A 37 -9.56 8.31 11.90
CA PHE A 37 -10.77 9.00 12.28
C PHE A 37 -11.84 8.04 12.85
N ALA A 38 -11.95 6.82 12.31
CA ALA A 38 -12.83 5.79 12.83
C ALA A 38 -12.42 5.35 14.24
N LEU A 39 -11.12 5.22 14.51
CA LEU A 39 -10.58 4.84 15.81
C LEU A 39 -10.76 5.93 16.89
N ARG A 40 -10.64 7.21 16.52
CA ARG A 40 -10.83 8.33 17.47
C ARG A 40 -12.27 8.52 17.94
N ARG A 41 -13.28 8.01 17.24
CA ARG A 41 -14.69 8.11 17.65
C ARG A 41 -15.11 7.10 18.70
N THR A 42 -14.27 6.12 19.02
CA THR A 42 -14.56 5.08 20.03
C THR A 42 -13.96 5.36 21.40
N GLU A 43 -13.18 6.43 21.56
CA GLU A 43 -12.64 6.82 22.86
C GLU A 43 -13.56 7.86 23.52
N THR A 44 -14.46 7.35 24.37
CA THR A 44 -15.12 8.13 25.43
C THR A 44 -14.06 8.43 26.50
N GLU A 45 -13.95 9.69 26.89
CA GLU A 45 -12.97 10.22 27.84
C GLU A 45 -12.77 9.34 29.08
N PRO A 46 -11.52 9.14 29.51
CA PRO A 46 -11.24 8.93 30.91
C PRO A 46 -10.41 10.06 31.50
N THR A 47 -10.84 10.44 32.67
CA THR A 47 -10.34 11.33 33.69
C THR A 47 -8.81 11.42 33.78
N ILE A 48 -8.35 12.68 33.92
CA ILE A 48 -6.96 13.13 34.11
C ILE A 48 -6.33 12.43 35.33
N ALA A 49 -5.27 11.70 35.10
CA ALA A 49 -4.29 11.30 36.11
C ALA A 49 -2.92 11.87 35.72
N SER A 50 -2.34 12.55 36.68
CA SER A 50 -1.08 13.30 36.69
C SER A 50 0.11 12.60 36.04
N SER A 51 0.79 13.30 35.14
CA SER A 51 1.97 12.87 34.41
C SER A 51 3.21 12.86 35.31
N ALA A 52 3.85 11.70 35.44
CA ALA A 52 5.27 11.63 35.79
C ALA A 52 6.12 11.79 34.50
N PRO A 53 7.34 12.36 34.58
CA PRO A 53 8.17 12.57 33.40
C PRO A 53 8.64 11.23 32.82
N VAL A 54 8.24 10.94 31.60
CA VAL A 54 8.73 9.77 30.84
C VAL A 54 10.13 10.11 30.35
N THR A 55 11.11 9.46 30.92
CA THR A 55 12.49 9.45 30.42
C THR A 55 12.45 8.88 28.99
N ALA A 56 12.89 9.65 28.02
CA ALA A 56 13.03 9.19 26.64
C ALA A 56 14.01 8.03 26.58
N THR A 57 13.52 6.81 26.50
CA THR A 57 14.33 5.64 26.21
C THR A 57 14.74 5.75 24.74
N THR A 58 16.01 6.05 24.51
CA THR A 58 16.64 5.97 23.18
C THR A 58 16.43 4.57 22.65
N ALA A 59 15.68 4.44 21.54
CA ALA A 59 15.51 3.16 20.88
C ALA A 59 16.91 2.58 20.53
N PRO A 60 17.18 1.30 20.77
CA PRO A 60 18.43 0.69 20.36
C PRO A 60 18.59 0.79 18.84
N PRO A 61 19.85 0.94 18.33
CA PRO A 61 20.10 1.01 16.90
C PRO A 61 19.56 -0.26 16.23
N PRO A 62 19.03 -0.16 14.98
CA PRO A 62 18.46 -1.30 14.28
C PRO A 62 19.52 -2.40 14.13
N THR A 63 19.26 -3.54 14.72
CA THR A 63 20.10 -4.73 14.62
C THR A 63 19.92 -5.28 13.21
N THR A 64 20.90 -5.11 12.33
CA THR A 64 20.96 -5.74 11.00
C THR A 64 21.22 -7.24 11.18
N GLY A 65 20.19 -8.01 11.55
CA GLY A 65 20.26 -9.44 11.80
C GLY A 65 19.20 -10.21 11.05
N HIS A 66 19.46 -11.48 10.77
CA HIS A 66 18.43 -12.43 10.34
C HIS A 66 17.49 -12.76 11.51
N GLY A 67 16.22 -13.04 11.18
CA GLY A 67 15.20 -13.47 12.13
C GLY A 67 14.22 -12.36 12.52
N PHE A 68 13.37 -12.71 13.47
CA PHE A 68 12.29 -11.86 13.94
C PHE A 68 12.45 -11.58 15.43
N GLU A 69 11.93 -10.45 15.87
CA GLU A 69 11.66 -10.13 17.26
C GLU A 69 10.34 -10.78 17.70
N VAL A 70 9.88 -10.46 18.91
CA VAL A 70 8.58 -10.92 19.40
C VAL A 70 7.48 -10.41 18.43
N PRO A 71 6.62 -11.30 17.91
CA PRO A 71 5.55 -10.88 17.04
C PRO A 71 4.52 -10.01 17.76
N GLU A 72 3.90 -9.12 17.03
CA GLU A 72 2.82 -8.26 17.51
C GLU A 72 1.50 -8.56 16.80
N VAL A 73 0.45 -7.87 17.19
CA VAL A 73 -0.88 -7.95 16.56
C VAL A 73 -1.20 -6.58 15.98
N ASP A 74 -1.72 -6.53 14.76
CA ASP A 74 -2.19 -5.28 14.17
C ASP A 74 -3.53 -4.84 14.77
N LEU A 75 -4.05 -3.71 14.33
CA LEU A 75 -5.30 -3.11 14.82
C LEU A 75 -6.55 -4.01 14.64
N PHE A 76 -6.46 -5.04 13.82
CA PHE A 76 -7.57 -5.95 13.49
C PHE A 76 -7.32 -7.39 13.95
N GLY A 77 -6.28 -7.60 14.76
CA GLY A 77 -5.98 -8.89 15.37
C GLY A 77 -5.15 -9.84 14.51
N ARG A 78 -4.59 -9.37 13.38
CA ARG A 78 -3.68 -10.17 12.56
C ARG A 78 -2.31 -10.23 13.22
N ARG A 79 -1.72 -11.43 13.26
CA ARG A 79 -0.32 -11.60 13.65
C ARG A 79 0.59 -10.89 12.65
N VAL A 80 1.54 -10.12 13.17
CA VAL A 80 2.56 -9.41 12.40
C VAL A 80 3.92 -9.75 12.99
N ASP A 81 4.79 -10.30 12.18
CA ASP A 81 6.16 -10.58 12.59
C ASP A 81 7.03 -9.33 12.40
N VAL A 82 7.87 -9.05 13.39
CA VAL A 82 8.76 -7.87 13.40
C VAL A 82 10.16 -8.32 12.99
N PRO A 83 10.59 -8.09 11.74
CA PRO A 83 11.92 -8.51 11.30
C PRO A 83 12.99 -7.64 11.96
N ARG A 84 14.14 -8.26 12.30
CA ARG A 84 15.31 -7.54 12.82
C ARG A 84 15.90 -6.59 11.78
N ASN A 85 15.82 -6.95 10.51
CA ASN A 85 16.10 -6.02 9.42
C ASN A 85 14.82 -5.18 9.13
N PRO A 86 14.84 -3.86 9.30
CA PRO A 86 13.67 -3.01 9.07
C PRO A 86 13.14 -3.07 7.63
N ALA A 87 13.94 -3.52 6.67
CA ALA A 87 13.54 -3.73 5.27
C ALA A 87 12.76 -5.04 5.04
N GLY A 88 12.64 -5.88 6.06
CA GLY A 88 11.97 -7.17 5.99
C GLY A 88 12.93 -8.36 6.00
N GLN A 89 12.36 -9.54 6.11
CA GLN A 89 13.03 -10.84 6.04
C GLN A 89 12.45 -11.62 4.87
N LEU A 90 13.27 -11.90 3.84
CA LEU A 90 12.86 -12.73 2.72
C LEU A 90 12.50 -14.14 3.20
N ARG A 91 11.58 -14.76 2.48
CA ARG A 91 11.17 -16.15 2.70
C ARG A 91 11.61 -17.03 1.55
N ASP A 92 11.91 -18.28 1.84
CA ASP A 92 12.20 -19.28 0.83
C ASP A 92 10.98 -19.49 -0.06
N GLN A 93 11.19 -19.49 -1.37
CA GLN A 93 10.15 -19.71 -2.37
C GLN A 93 9.92 -21.22 -2.55
N SER A 94 9.38 -21.85 -1.50
CA SER A 94 9.22 -23.32 -1.41
C SER A 94 7.90 -23.82 -1.98
N ALA A 95 6.90 -22.95 -2.14
CA ALA A 95 5.61 -23.31 -2.70
C ALA A 95 5.56 -23.02 -4.21
N SER A 96 4.84 -23.85 -4.96
CA SER A 96 4.67 -23.68 -6.39
C SER A 96 3.75 -22.49 -6.72
N GLN A 97 4.12 -21.73 -7.73
CA GLN A 97 3.27 -20.70 -8.32
C GLN A 97 2.11 -21.35 -9.09
N ARG A 98 0.97 -20.67 -9.12
CA ARG A 98 -0.12 -21.02 -10.04
C ARG A 98 0.34 -20.82 -11.49
N GLN A 99 -0.25 -21.59 -12.40
CA GLN A 99 0.08 -21.53 -13.82
C GLN A 99 -1.11 -21.03 -14.63
N PRO A 100 -0.88 -20.35 -15.77
CA PRO A 100 -1.95 -20.05 -16.72
C PRO A 100 -2.72 -21.32 -17.08
N GLY A 101 -4.06 -21.26 -17.04
CA GLY A 101 -4.91 -22.43 -17.24
C GLY A 101 -5.36 -23.14 -15.97
N ASP A 102 -4.77 -22.86 -14.81
CA ASP A 102 -5.32 -23.28 -13.52
C ASP A 102 -6.67 -22.59 -13.30
N PRO A 103 -7.75 -23.31 -12.94
CA PRO A 103 -9.04 -22.70 -12.62
C PRO A 103 -8.96 -21.65 -11.52
N GLN A 104 -7.95 -21.70 -10.67
CA GLN A 104 -7.72 -20.72 -9.61
C GLN A 104 -6.65 -19.65 -9.97
N TRP A 105 -6.24 -19.57 -11.24
CA TRP A 105 -5.19 -18.63 -11.69
C TRP A 105 -5.40 -17.19 -11.23
N LEU A 106 -6.64 -16.68 -11.30
CA LEU A 106 -6.94 -15.29 -10.93
C LEU A 106 -7.45 -15.11 -9.50
N VAL A 107 -7.77 -16.22 -8.81
CA VAL A 107 -8.52 -16.14 -7.54
C VAL A 107 -7.83 -16.85 -6.37
N ALA A 108 -6.69 -17.51 -6.59
CA ALA A 108 -5.95 -18.13 -5.50
C ALA A 108 -5.21 -17.06 -4.68
N ALA A 109 -5.15 -17.26 -3.37
CA ALA A 109 -4.22 -16.51 -2.53
C ALA A 109 -2.77 -16.98 -2.76
N PRO A 110 -1.76 -16.06 -2.64
CA PRO A 110 -0.35 -16.45 -2.57
C PRO A 110 -0.09 -17.37 -1.37
N ALA A 111 0.82 -18.31 -1.50
CA ALA A 111 1.12 -19.24 -0.42
C ALA A 111 1.89 -18.61 0.74
N GLY A 112 1.69 -19.13 1.95
CA GLY A 112 2.49 -18.85 3.13
C GLY A 112 2.15 -17.59 3.91
N LEU A 113 1.13 -16.82 3.53
CA LEU A 113 0.80 -15.56 4.22
C LEU A 113 0.23 -15.77 5.62
N GLY A 114 -0.47 -16.90 5.86
CA GLY A 114 -0.98 -17.28 7.20
C GLY A 114 0.07 -17.85 8.13
N GLU A 115 1.28 -18.10 7.65
CA GLU A 115 2.38 -18.67 8.41
C GLU A 115 3.26 -17.59 9.05
N PRO A 116 4.12 -17.93 10.04
CA PRO A 116 5.14 -17.02 10.55
C PRO A 116 6.02 -16.43 9.44
N GLY A 117 6.22 -15.11 9.48
CA GLY A 117 6.94 -14.35 8.45
C GLY A 117 6.12 -13.97 7.23
N GLY A 118 4.83 -14.35 7.15
CA GLY A 118 3.96 -14.01 6.03
C GLY A 118 3.53 -12.55 6.02
N TRP A 119 3.23 -11.98 7.16
CA TRP A 119 2.97 -10.56 7.35
C TRP A 119 4.03 -9.94 8.22
N GLN A 120 4.72 -8.95 7.71
CA GLN A 120 5.86 -8.35 8.40
C GLN A 120 5.69 -6.85 8.55
N ARG A 121 6.21 -6.31 9.67
CA ARG A 121 6.28 -4.87 9.88
C ARG A 121 7.57 -4.32 9.29
N VAL A 122 7.45 -3.70 8.13
CA VAL A 122 8.58 -3.15 7.37
C VAL A 122 8.48 -1.62 7.38
N TYR A 123 9.46 -0.97 7.97
CA TYR A 123 9.45 0.49 8.19
C TYR A 123 8.12 0.98 8.80
N GLY A 124 7.57 0.20 9.74
CA GLY A 124 6.34 0.52 10.46
C GLY A 124 5.04 0.10 9.76
N ALA A 125 5.02 -0.16 8.45
CA ALA A 125 3.85 -0.65 7.73
C ALA A 125 3.79 -2.17 7.68
N VAL A 126 2.58 -2.74 7.68
CA VAL A 126 2.38 -4.19 7.54
C VAL A 126 2.33 -4.56 6.06
N VAL A 127 3.22 -5.47 5.64
CA VAL A 127 3.37 -5.87 4.24
C VAL A 127 3.53 -7.39 4.08
N PRO A 128 3.15 -7.96 2.92
CA PRO A 128 3.16 -9.41 2.69
C PRO A 128 4.51 -9.92 2.19
N PHE A 129 4.88 -11.15 2.66
CA PHE A 129 6.00 -11.96 2.19
C PHE A 129 5.51 -13.40 1.97
N SER A 130 5.36 -13.80 0.72
CA SER A 130 4.84 -15.12 0.32
C SER A 130 5.97 -16.14 0.17
N THR A 131 5.61 -17.42 0.14
CA THR A 131 6.52 -18.54 -0.19
C THR A 131 6.39 -19.00 -1.64
N SER A 132 5.57 -18.34 -2.47
CA SER A 132 5.35 -18.71 -3.89
C SER A 132 5.65 -17.55 -4.86
N ASP A 133 5.25 -16.32 -4.53
CA ASP A 133 5.22 -15.21 -5.49
C ASP A 133 6.04 -13.99 -5.06
N GLY A 134 6.92 -14.16 -4.06
CA GLY A 134 7.86 -13.16 -3.61
C GLY A 134 7.41 -12.35 -2.37
N PRO A 135 8.16 -11.31 -2.02
CA PRO A 135 9.38 -10.82 -2.71
C PRO A 135 10.58 -11.76 -2.58
N THR A 136 11.50 -11.70 -3.55
CA THR A 136 12.70 -12.55 -3.60
C THR A 136 14.00 -11.79 -3.38
N SER A 137 13.95 -10.46 -3.31
CA SER A 137 15.13 -9.61 -3.12
C SER A 137 14.82 -8.40 -2.24
N ILE A 138 15.86 -7.87 -1.58
CA ILE A 138 15.81 -6.56 -0.90
C ILE A 138 17.01 -5.77 -1.41
N VAL A 139 16.76 -4.66 -2.09
CA VAL A 139 17.78 -3.76 -2.64
C VAL A 139 17.50 -2.35 -2.13
N ASP A 140 18.51 -1.68 -1.59
CA ASP A 140 18.40 -0.33 -1.01
C ASP A 140 17.26 -0.19 0.02
N GLY A 141 17.03 -1.24 0.80
CA GLY A 141 15.97 -1.27 1.81
C GLY A 141 14.56 -1.40 1.23
N VAL A 142 14.43 -1.83 -0.03
CA VAL A 142 13.14 -2.06 -0.70
C VAL A 142 13.02 -3.52 -1.14
N ALA A 143 12.02 -4.21 -0.62
CA ALA A 143 11.71 -5.58 -1.03
C ALA A 143 11.12 -5.60 -2.45
N GLY A 144 11.54 -6.55 -3.28
CA GLY A 144 11.15 -6.67 -4.68
C GLY A 144 11.36 -8.07 -5.26
N GLY A 145 11.23 -8.21 -6.59
CA GLY A 145 11.33 -9.50 -7.27
C GLY A 145 10.07 -10.33 -7.09
N PHE A 146 8.91 -9.73 -7.26
CA PHE A 146 7.63 -10.43 -7.27
C PHE A 146 7.47 -11.24 -8.56
N ALA A 147 6.78 -12.38 -8.48
CA ALA A 147 6.52 -13.22 -9.63
C ALA A 147 5.63 -12.51 -10.66
N ARG A 148 5.79 -12.87 -11.96
CA ARG A 148 4.96 -12.36 -13.05
C ARG A 148 3.66 -13.17 -13.14
N THR A 149 2.90 -13.13 -12.04
CA THR A 149 1.63 -13.83 -11.82
C THR A 149 0.58 -12.85 -11.29
N PRO A 150 -0.72 -13.18 -11.31
CA PRO A 150 -1.76 -12.38 -10.63
C PRO A 150 -1.48 -12.23 -9.13
N GLN A 151 -0.99 -13.29 -8.49
CA GLN A 151 -0.63 -13.31 -7.06
C GLN A 151 0.56 -12.39 -6.77
N GLY A 152 1.60 -12.45 -7.59
CA GLY A 152 2.76 -11.56 -7.48
C GLY A 152 2.38 -10.09 -7.69
N ALA A 153 1.49 -9.80 -8.65
CA ALA A 153 0.96 -8.45 -8.85
C ALA A 153 0.17 -7.94 -7.63
N ALA A 154 -0.66 -8.81 -7.01
CA ALA A 154 -1.43 -8.47 -5.82
C ALA A 154 -0.52 -8.20 -4.60
N LEU A 155 0.51 -9.03 -4.39
CA LEU A 155 1.54 -8.82 -3.35
C LEU A 155 2.29 -7.50 -3.56
N ALA A 156 2.75 -7.26 -4.80
CA ALA A 156 3.44 -6.03 -5.16
C ALA A 156 2.55 -4.78 -4.97
N ALA A 157 1.25 -4.88 -5.28
CA ALA A 157 0.30 -3.79 -5.05
C ALA A 157 0.13 -3.49 -3.56
N ALA A 158 -0.11 -4.51 -2.72
CA ALA A 158 -0.23 -4.34 -1.27
C ALA A 158 1.07 -3.78 -0.64
N MET A 159 2.23 -4.30 -1.07
CA MET A 159 3.54 -3.77 -0.68
C MET A 159 3.69 -2.31 -1.09
N SER A 160 3.38 -1.95 -2.33
CA SER A 160 3.57 -0.61 -2.87
C SER A 160 2.71 0.43 -2.16
N VAL A 161 1.41 0.13 -1.97
CA VAL A 161 0.48 1.05 -1.28
C VAL A 161 0.99 1.37 0.12
N ASN A 162 1.35 0.35 0.90
CA ASN A 162 1.77 0.53 2.29
C ASN A 162 3.18 1.15 2.40
N GLN A 163 4.14 0.74 1.55
CA GLN A 163 5.50 1.28 1.61
C GLN A 163 5.57 2.74 1.12
N VAL A 164 4.84 3.11 0.06
CA VAL A 164 4.77 4.51 -0.39
C VAL A 164 4.06 5.38 0.65
N ALA A 165 3.04 4.84 1.35
CA ALA A 165 2.39 5.55 2.46
C ALA A 165 3.32 5.76 3.66
N ALA A 166 4.12 4.75 4.00
CA ALA A 166 5.08 4.84 5.12
C ALA A 166 6.28 5.74 4.80
N ARG A 167 6.73 5.74 3.55
CA ARG A 167 7.97 6.39 3.09
C ARG A 167 7.72 7.26 1.84
N PRO A 168 6.82 8.26 1.93
CA PRO A 168 6.35 9.00 0.74
C PRO A 168 7.43 9.86 0.06
N GLY A 169 8.50 10.26 0.76
CA GLY A 169 9.62 11.02 0.23
C GLY A 169 10.87 10.18 -0.07
N ASP A 170 10.82 8.86 0.14
CA ASP A 170 11.94 7.98 -0.12
C ASP A 170 12.08 7.67 -1.62
N ARG A 171 13.16 8.14 -2.23
CA ARG A 171 13.42 7.98 -3.66
C ARG A 171 13.59 6.53 -4.08
N ALA A 172 14.19 5.69 -3.23
CA ALA A 172 14.39 4.27 -3.55
C ALA A 172 13.03 3.53 -3.59
N VAL A 173 12.15 3.79 -2.60
CA VAL A 173 10.79 3.23 -2.57
C VAL A 173 9.99 3.68 -3.79
N VAL A 174 9.95 4.99 -4.07
CA VAL A 174 9.16 5.52 -5.19
C VAL A 174 9.69 5.01 -6.52
N ALA A 175 11.02 4.97 -6.71
CA ALA A 175 11.63 4.44 -7.94
C ALA A 175 11.37 2.94 -8.13
N ALA A 176 11.35 2.15 -7.05
CA ALA A 176 11.09 0.71 -7.13
C ALA A 176 9.61 0.36 -7.26
N ARG A 177 8.71 1.14 -6.64
CA ARG A 177 7.28 0.80 -6.53
C ARG A 177 6.36 1.56 -7.49
N MET A 178 6.82 2.69 -8.06
CA MET A 178 5.99 3.56 -8.90
C MET A 178 6.60 3.71 -10.31
N LEU A 179 5.75 3.67 -11.32
CA LEU A 179 6.10 4.05 -12.68
C LEU A 179 5.61 5.48 -12.93
N LEU A 180 6.49 6.44 -12.76
CA LEU A 180 6.19 7.87 -12.91
C LEU A 180 6.59 8.36 -14.31
N THR A 181 5.77 9.23 -14.89
CA THR A 181 6.14 10.04 -16.04
C THR A 181 7.26 11.02 -15.67
N PRO A 182 8.00 11.60 -16.64
CA PRO A 182 9.02 12.61 -16.33
C PRO A 182 8.47 13.77 -15.51
N ALA A 183 7.28 14.29 -15.82
CA ALA A 183 6.66 15.40 -15.10
C ALA A 183 6.27 15.02 -13.66
N GLU A 184 5.74 13.81 -13.45
CA GLU A 184 5.43 13.31 -12.11
C GLU A 184 6.68 13.10 -11.26
N ARG A 185 7.76 12.63 -11.87
CA ARG A 185 9.07 12.48 -11.21
C ARG A 185 9.63 13.83 -10.78
N GLU A 186 9.64 14.83 -11.66
CA GLU A 186 10.06 16.18 -11.32
C GLU A 186 9.25 16.77 -10.17
N ALA A 187 7.91 16.65 -10.23
CA ALA A 187 7.03 17.09 -9.16
C ALA A 187 7.28 16.36 -7.83
N PHE A 188 7.56 15.06 -7.87
CA PHE A 188 7.96 14.28 -6.71
C PHE A 188 9.29 14.79 -6.12
N ASP A 189 10.32 14.96 -6.97
CA ASP A 189 11.65 15.37 -6.53
C ASP A 189 11.63 16.77 -5.87
N LEU A 190 10.86 17.72 -6.40
CA LEU A 190 10.66 19.04 -5.81
C LEU A 190 10.00 18.95 -4.42
N ARG A 191 8.97 18.12 -4.25
CA ARG A 191 8.26 17.96 -2.99
C ARG A 191 9.07 17.21 -1.93
N ALA A 192 9.84 16.21 -2.35
CA ALA A 192 10.77 15.51 -1.47
C ALA A 192 11.91 16.45 -1.00
N ALA A 193 12.47 17.23 -1.92
CA ALA A 193 13.54 18.20 -1.60
C ALA A 193 13.07 19.34 -0.68
N SER A 194 11.81 19.78 -0.81
CA SER A 194 11.23 20.83 0.06
C SER A 194 10.75 20.29 1.43
N GLY A 195 10.88 18.99 1.71
CA GLY A 195 10.41 18.39 2.96
C GLY A 195 8.89 18.21 3.09
N ILE A 196 8.12 18.52 2.02
CA ILE A 196 6.66 18.28 2.00
C ILE A 196 6.36 16.77 2.10
N LEU A 197 7.23 15.94 1.51
CA LEU A 197 7.17 14.50 1.61
C LEU A 197 8.26 14.03 2.58
N PRO A 198 7.92 13.56 3.79
CA PRO A 198 8.92 13.02 4.70
C PRO A 198 9.52 11.72 4.15
N ALA A 199 10.81 11.51 4.38
CA ALA A 199 11.47 10.25 3.99
C ALA A 199 10.84 9.03 4.70
N GLN A 200 10.38 9.23 5.94
CA GLN A 200 9.67 8.24 6.75
C GLN A 200 8.57 8.95 7.54
N GLN A 201 7.36 8.36 7.53
CA GLN A 201 6.26 8.81 8.38
C GLN A 201 6.53 8.43 9.85
N PRO A 202 6.02 9.22 10.81
CA PRO A 202 6.13 8.88 12.23
C PRO A 202 5.34 7.61 12.58
N ASP A 203 5.74 6.92 13.65
CA ASP A 203 5.13 5.67 14.10
C ASP A 203 3.61 5.78 14.33
N SER A 204 3.14 6.93 14.79
CA SER A 204 1.70 7.19 14.96
C SER A 204 0.90 7.04 13.67
N VAL A 205 1.53 7.28 12.52
CA VAL A 205 0.93 7.11 11.18
C VAL A 205 1.18 5.68 10.69
N THR A 206 2.42 5.20 10.74
CA THR A 206 2.77 3.90 10.14
C THR A 206 2.08 2.72 10.83
N ARG A 207 1.77 2.81 12.12
CA ARG A 207 1.00 1.81 12.86
C ARG A 207 -0.42 1.61 12.32
N THR A 208 -0.98 2.61 11.63
CA THR A 208 -2.30 2.50 10.99
C THR A 208 -2.25 1.88 9.60
N LEU A 209 -1.05 1.69 9.03
CA LEU A 209 -0.83 1.06 7.73
C LEU A 209 -0.85 -0.47 7.89
N VAL A 210 -2.06 -1.00 8.06
CA VAL A 210 -2.30 -2.42 8.21
C VAL A 210 -2.40 -3.12 6.85
N ALA A 211 -2.29 -4.45 6.86
CA ALA A 211 -2.48 -5.26 5.68
C ALA A 211 -3.91 -5.14 5.13
N PRO A 212 -4.12 -5.16 3.82
CA PRO A 212 -5.45 -5.33 3.27
C PRO A 212 -6.02 -6.72 3.65
N ASP A 213 -7.35 -6.84 3.68
CA ASP A 213 -8.03 -8.09 4.01
C ASP A 213 -8.16 -9.03 2.81
N ALA A 214 -8.32 -8.44 1.62
CA ALA A 214 -8.56 -9.18 0.38
C ALA A 214 -8.07 -8.40 -0.85
N PHE A 215 -7.96 -9.12 -1.95
CA PHE A 215 -7.76 -8.52 -3.26
C PHE A 215 -8.74 -9.12 -4.28
N ARG A 216 -8.90 -8.44 -5.42
CA ARG A 216 -9.63 -8.94 -6.58
C ARG A 216 -8.91 -8.52 -7.85
N ILE A 217 -8.65 -9.48 -8.74
CA ILE A 217 -8.12 -9.20 -10.07
C ILE A 217 -9.30 -8.85 -10.97
N ASP A 218 -9.34 -7.63 -11.47
CA ASP A 218 -10.38 -7.18 -12.42
C ASP A 218 -9.97 -7.48 -13.87
N SER A 219 -8.67 -7.38 -14.20
CA SER A 219 -8.11 -7.82 -15.47
C SER A 219 -6.64 -8.20 -15.32
N TYR A 220 -6.18 -9.16 -16.09
CA TYR A 220 -4.81 -9.63 -16.12
C TYR A 220 -4.29 -9.77 -17.55
N ALA A 221 -3.15 -9.15 -17.82
CA ALA A 221 -2.25 -9.44 -18.91
C ALA A 221 -0.84 -9.60 -18.35
N GLU A 222 0.07 -10.18 -19.10
CA GLU A 222 1.43 -10.46 -18.61
C GLU A 222 2.22 -9.22 -18.20
N ASP A 223 1.88 -8.05 -18.75
CA ASP A 223 2.56 -6.77 -18.51
C ASP A 223 1.66 -5.70 -17.83
N LEU A 224 0.37 -5.99 -17.66
CA LEU A 224 -0.60 -5.08 -17.06
C LEU A 224 -1.66 -5.83 -16.27
N VAL A 225 -1.82 -5.48 -15.01
CA VAL A 225 -2.89 -5.99 -14.14
C VAL A 225 -3.65 -4.81 -13.56
N VAL A 226 -4.97 -4.88 -13.61
CA VAL A 226 -5.84 -4.01 -12.84
C VAL A 226 -6.44 -4.84 -11.72
N LEU A 227 -6.16 -4.46 -10.49
CA LEU A 227 -6.65 -5.15 -9.32
C LEU A 227 -7.20 -4.16 -8.29
N ARG A 228 -7.98 -4.69 -7.37
CA ARG A 228 -8.45 -3.95 -6.20
C ARG A 228 -7.93 -4.59 -4.92
N LEU A 229 -7.56 -3.75 -3.96
CA LEU A 229 -7.27 -4.14 -2.59
C LEU A 229 -8.43 -3.69 -1.71
N ALA A 230 -8.85 -4.52 -0.78
CA ALA A 230 -9.88 -4.20 0.22
C ALA A 230 -9.25 -4.18 1.61
N ALA A 231 -9.43 -3.10 2.34
CA ALA A 231 -9.03 -2.96 3.73
C ALA A 231 -10.24 -2.67 4.62
N HIS A 232 -10.12 -2.97 5.90
CA HIS A 232 -11.18 -2.68 6.87
C HIS A 232 -11.67 -1.23 6.75
N GLY A 233 -12.95 -1.08 6.46
CA GLY A 233 -13.66 0.20 6.48
C GLY A 233 -14.33 0.46 7.83
N GLN A 234 -15.21 1.45 7.86
CA GLN A 234 -15.98 1.78 9.05
C GLN A 234 -16.98 0.66 9.37
N ARG A 235 -17.16 0.42 10.66
CA ARG A 235 -18.30 -0.38 11.12
C ARG A 235 -19.53 0.51 11.14
N HIS A 236 -20.61 0.10 10.48
CA HIS A 236 -21.87 0.81 10.50
C HIS A 236 -22.52 0.78 11.89
N SER A 237 -23.45 1.72 12.16
CA SER A 237 -24.20 1.78 13.43
C SER A 237 -25.04 0.53 13.71
N ASP A 238 -25.42 -0.22 12.68
CA ASP A 238 -26.13 -1.51 12.77
C ASP A 238 -25.19 -2.72 12.99
N GLY A 239 -23.88 -2.47 13.19
CA GLY A 239 -22.85 -3.48 13.42
C GLY A 239 -22.30 -4.14 12.17
N ARG A 240 -22.85 -3.85 10.97
CA ARG A 240 -22.29 -4.37 9.70
C ARG A 240 -20.91 -3.83 9.45
N ARG A 241 -20.03 -4.69 8.89
CA ARG A 241 -18.71 -4.29 8.43
C ARG A 241 -18.82 -3.71 7.01
N SER A 242 -17.92 -2.81 6.67
CA SER A 242 -17.65 -2.41 5.31
C SER A 242 -16.17 -2.50 5.03
N TRP A 243 -15.79 -2.50 3.76
CA TRP A 243 -14.40 -2.46 3.32
C TRP A 243 -14.21 -1.28 2.40
N GLN A 244 -13.14 -0.55 2.64
CA GLN A 244 -12.68 0.47 1.71
C GLN A 244 -11.78 -0.21 0.68
N THR A 245 -12.05 0.01 -0.59
CA THR A 245 -11.29 -0.57 -1.69
C THR A 245 -10.51 0.48 -2.43
N VAL A 246 -9.38 0.09 -2.99
CA VAL A 246 -8.57 0.92 -3.88
C VAL A 246 -8.25 0.13 -5.14
N THR A 247 -8.47 0.73 -6.32
CA THR A 247 -8.10 0.14 -7.61
C THR A 247 -6.65 0.50 -7.93
N VAL A 248 -5.82 -0.53 -8.16
CA VAL A 248 -4.39 -0.38 -8.38
C VAL A 248 -4.01 -0.96 -9.75
N PRO A 249 -3.64 -0.12 -10.73
CA PRO A 249 -3.07 -0.58 -11.98
C PRO A 249 -1.58 -0.91 -11.78
N MET A 250 -1.20 -2.15 -12.05
CA MET A 250 0.17 -2.65 -11.94
C MET A 250 0.73 -2.91 -13.33
N VAL A 251 1.93 -2.43 -13.61
CA VAL A 251 2.66 -2.63 -14.86
C VAL A 251 3.93 -3.39 -14.58
N TRP A 252 4.18 -4.43 -15.39
CA TRP A 252 5.46 -5.14 -15.38
C TRP A 252 6.54 -4.27 -16.03
N HIS A 253 7.54 -3.90 -15.27
CA HIS A 253 8.60 -3.02 -15.74
C HIS A 253 9.95 -3.37 -15.11
N ASN A 254 10.97 -3.62 -15.93
CA ASN A 254 12.32 -3.96 -15.50
C ASN A 254 12.37 -5.13 -14.49
N GLY A 255 11.58 -6.19 -14.74
CA GLY A 255 11.63 -7.43 -13.95
C GLY A 255 10.82 -7.38 -12.65
N ASP A 256 9.97 -6.36 -12.44
CA ASP A 256 9.10 -6.30 -11.26
C ASP A 256 7.79 -5.54 -11.56
N TRP A 257 6.78 -5.72 -10.71
CA TRP A 257 5.52 -5.00 -10.76
C TRP A 257 5.64 -3.60 -10.15
N ARG A 258 5.15 -2.59 -10.85
CA ARG A 258 5.08 -1.20 -10.37
C ARG A 258 3.69 -0.62 -10.52
N VAL A 259 3.27 0.19 -9.56
CA VAL A 259 2.03 0.96 -9.68
C VAL A 259 2.20 1.99 -10.79
N ARG A 260 1.29 1.97 -11.76
CA ARG A 260 1.25 3.01 -12.79
C ARG A 260 0.69 4.29 -12.20
N GLY A 261 1.43 5.37 -12.26
CA GLY A 261 0.93 6.71 -12.00
C GLY A 261 -0.21 7.01 -12.97
N SER A 262 -1.35 7.44 -12.48
CA SER A 262 -2.52 7.72 -13.31
C SER A 262 -2.80 9.22 -13.46
N GLY A 263 -1.90 10.06 -12.97
CA GLY A 263 -2.13 11.52 -12.93
C GLY A 263 -3.33 11.95 -12.08
N SER A 264 -4.07 11.00 -11.52
CA SER A 264 -5.25 11.18 -10.67
C SER A 264 -5.16 10.23 -9.47
N GLN A 265 -6.00 10.44 -8.46
CA GLN A 265 -6.14 9.53 -7.32
C GLN A 265 -6.49 8.13 -7.82
N LEU A 266 -5.91 7.11 -7.16
CA LEU A 266 -6.38 5.76 -7.36
C LEU A 266 -7.87 5.69 -6.96
N PRO A 267 -8.75 5.16 -7.81
CA PRO A 267 -10.18 5.08 -7.52
C PRO A 267 -10.43 4.30 -6.23
N THR A 268 -11.28 4.83 -5.37
CA THR A 268 -11.67 4.19 -4.10
C THR A 268 -13.18 4.02 -4.06
N GLU A 269 -13.62 2.90 -3.47
CA GLU A 269 -15.03 2.57 -3.29
C GLU A 269 -15.22 1.95 -1.90
N VAL A 270 -16.47 1.90 -1.43
CA VAL A 270 -16.85 1.18 -0.20
C VAL A 270 -17.74 0.02 -0.60
N VAL A 271 -17.38 -1.19 -0.15
CA VAL A 271 -18.17 -2.41 -0.38
C VAL A 271 -18.67 -3.00 0.95
N GLY A 272 -19.85 -3.59 0.90
CA GLY A 272 -20.52 -4.17 2.09
C GLY A 272 -20.09 -5.60 2.41
N ASP A 273 -19.46 -6.31 1.45
CA ASP A 273 -18.98 -7.68 1.62
C ASP A 273 -17.80 -7.98 0.67
N LEU A 274 -17.16 -9.13 0.88
CA LEU A 274 -16.04 -9.60 0.08
C LEU A 274 -16.41 -10.81 -0.81
N THR A 275 -17.67 -10.93 -1.22
CA THR A 275 -18.09 -11.98 -2.17
C THR A 275 -17.36 -11.79 -3.50
N GLY A 276 -16.70 -12.84 -3.99
CA GLY A 276 -15.89 -12.80 -5.20
C GLY A 276 -14.51 -12.15 -5.05
N TRP A 277 -14.07 -11.93 -3.81
CA TRP A 277 -12.72 -11.49 -3.50
C TRP A 277 -11.86 -12.65 -2.99
N THR A 278 -10.58 -12.57 -3.23
CA THR A 278 -9.58 -13.47 -2.64
C THR A 278 -9.15 -12.90 -1.29
N VAL A 279 -9.51 -13.59 -0.21
CA VAL A 279 -9.05 -13.22 1.13
C VAL A 279 -7.62 -13.71 1.31
N TRP A 280 -6.77 -12.90 1.89
CA TRP A 280 -5.42 -13.30 2.27
C TRP A 280 -5.51 -14.32 3.40
N SER A 281 -4.92 -15.47 3.23
CA SER A 281 -4.92 -16.55 4.24
C SER A 281 -3.83 -16.31 5.28
#